data_a41a41357ffd17b4d63525f02ee418fb
#
_entry.id   a41a41357ffd17b4d63525f02ee418fb
#
_cell.length_a   1.000
_cell.length_b   1.000
_cell.length_c   1.000
_cell.angle_alpha   90.00
_cell.angle_beta   90.00
_cell.angle_gamma   90.00
#
_symmetry.space_group_name_H-M   'P 1'
#
loop_
_entity.id
_entity.type
_entity.pdbx_description
1 polymer ?
#
loop_
_entity_poly.entity_id
_entity_poly.type
_entity_poly.pdbx_seq_one_letter_code
_entity_poly.pdbx_strand_id
1 'polypeptide(L)' 'MEELAKKIKETIEVFNTNLDANVGGNKAAGLRARKASLELEKLLKQYRKISIEATKA' A
#
# COMPACT_ATOMS: atom_id res chain seq x y z
N MET A 1 -8.41 5.13 -12.60
CA MET A 1 -7.87 3.81 -12.19
C MET A 1 -6.35 3.70 -12.31
N GLU A 2 -5.76 4.19 -13.39
CA GLU A 2 -4.31 4.11 -13.58
C GLU A 2 -3.49 4.82 -12.50
N GLU A 3 -3.92 6.02 -12.10
CA GLU A 3 -3.27 6.77 -11.04
C GLU A 3 -3.32 6.00 -9.72
N LEU A 4 -4.48 5.43 -9.42
CA LEU A 4 -4.66 4.64 -8.20
C LEU A 4 -3.78 3.40 -8.23
N ALA A 5 -3.74 2.69 -9.34
CA ALA A 5 -2.91 1.49 -9.48
C ALA A 5 -1.43 1.80 -9.30
N LYS A 6 -0.96 2.91 -9.86
CA LYS A 6 0.41 3.36 -9.71
C LYS A 6 0.75 3.63 -8.25
N LYS A 7 -0.16 4.35 -7.56
CA LYS A 7 0.04 4.69 -6.16
C LYS A 7 0.05 3.44 -5.27
N ILE A 8 -0.81 2.48 -5.56
CA ILE A 8 -0.83 1.20 -4.84
C ILE A 8 0.51 0.49 -5.01
N LYS A 9 1.00 0.38 -6.23
CA LYS A 9 2.27 -0.30 -6.51
C LYS A 9 3.45 0.39 -5.81
N GLU A 10 3.49 1.72 -5.84
CA GLU A 10 4.53 2.49 -5.17
C GLU A 10 4.48 2.28 -3.66
N THR A 11 3.29 2.28 -3.08
CA THR A 11 3.12 2.09 -1.64
C THR A 11 3.51 0.68 -1.21
N ILE A 12 3.18 -0.32 -2.01
CA ILE A 12 3.59 -1.71 -1.76
C ILE A 12 5.12 -1.81 -1.75
N GLU A 13 5.78 -1.15 -2.69
CA GLU A 13 7.24 -1.17 -2.77
C GLU A 13 7.88 -0.54 -1.52
N VAL A 14 7.36 0.60 -1.08
CA VAL A 14 7.81 1.25 0.15
C VAL A 14 7.58 0.34 1.34
N PHE A 15 6.41 -0.28 1.42
CA PHE A 15 6.08 -1.20 2.51
C PHE A 15 7.05 -2.38 2.54
N ASN A 16 7.28 -3.02 1.40
CA ASN A 16 8.16 -4.18 1.32
C ASN A 16 9.59 -3.84 1.75
N THR A 17 10.13 -2.73 1.27
CA THR A 17 11.48 -2.30 1.62
C THR A 17 11.62 -2.08 3.12
N ASN A 18 10.65 -1.41 3.74
CA ASN A 18 10.69 -1.14 5.17
C ASN A 18 10.38 -2.37 6.00
N LEU A 19 9.51 -3.25 5.51
CA LEU A 19 9.22 -4.51 6.18
C LEU A 19 10.49 -5.35 6.29
N ASP A 20 11.22 -5.51 5.19
CA ASP A 20 12.45 -6.28 5.17
C ASP A 20 13.51 -5.71 6.13
N ALA A 21 13.67 -4.39 6.11
CA ALA A 21 14.61 -3.71 7.00
C ALA A 21 14.20 -3.87 8.48
N ASN A 22 12.90 -3.79 8.76
CA ASN A 22 12.39 -3.96 10.12
C ASN A 22 12.62 -5.38 10.65
N VAL A 23 12.35 -6.39 9.81
CA VAL A 23 12.60 -7.79 10.17
C VAL A 23 14.10 -8.00 10.46
N GLY A 24 14.95 -7.27 9.73
CA GLY A 24 16.40 -7.30 9.96
C GLY A 24 16.88 -6.53 11.18
N GLY A 25 15.97 -5.90 11.93
CA GLY A 25 16.30 -5.21 13.18
C GLY A 25 16.22 -3.70 13.17
N ASN A 26 15.86 -3.08 12.05
CA ASN A 26 15.73 -1.63 11.95
C ASN A 26 14.37 -1.17 12.50
N LYS A 27 14.38 -0.57 13.69
CA LYS A 27 13.15 -0.12 14.37
C LYS A 27 12.49 1.04 13.64
N ALA A 28 13.26 1.95 13.09
CA ALA A 28 12.71 3.09 12.33
C ALA A 28 11.99 2.62 11.08
N ALA A 29 12.50 1.56 10.45
CA ALA A 29 11.84 0.97 9.29
C ALA A 29 10.49 0.37 9.66
N GLY A 30 10.34 -0.16 10.88
CA GLY A 30 9.07 -0.67 11.38
C GLY A 30 8.01 0.42 11.44
N LEU A 31 8.38 1.62 11.89
CA LEU A 31 7.45 2.75 11.90
C LEU A 31 7.02 3.11 10.49
N ARG A 32 7.97 3.18 9.57
CA ARG A 32 7.66 3.48 8.16
C ARG A 32 6.79 2.41 7.51
N ALA A 33 7.04 1.14 7.84
CA ALA A 33 6.22 0.04 7.33
C ALA A 33 4.78 0.14 7.84
N ARG A 34 4.60 0.47 9.12
CA ARG A 34 3.24 0.63 9.68
C ARG A 34 2.51 1.80 9.02
N LYS A 35 3.19 2.91 8.77
CA LYS A 35 2.59 4.06 8.07
C LYS A 35 2.20 3.69 6.65
N ALA A 36 3.07 2.98 5.94
CA ALA A 36 2.78 2.52 4.58
C ALA A 36 1.59 1.56 4.57
N SER A 37 1.45 0.71 5.58
CA SER A 37 0.33 -0.22 5.66
C SER A 37 -1.01 0.51 5.82
N LEU A 38 -1.05 1.60 6.58
CA LEU A 38 -2.26 2.41 6.73
C LEU A 38 -2.64 3.09 5.42
N GLU A 39 -1.66 3.62 4.72
CA GLU A 39 -1.88 4.23 3.41
C GLU A 39 -2.38 3.19 2.41
N LEU A 40 -1.76 2.02 2.42
CA LEU A 40 -2.13 0.92 1.54
C LEU A 40 -3.56 0.46 1.81
N GLU A 41 -3.96 0.39 3.06
CA GLU A 41 -5.33 0.03 3.44
C GLU A 41 -6.34 0.95 2.79
N LYS A 42 -6.11 2.26 2.84
CA LYS A 42 -7.00 3.25 2.23
C LYS A 42 -7.05 3.10 0.72
N LEU A 43 -5.90 2.90 0.10
CA LEU A 43 -5.81 2.75 -1.35
C LEU A 43 -6.53 1.47 -1.83
N LEU A 44 -6.39 0.39 -1.07
CA LEU A 44 -7.03 -0.87 -1.42
C LEU A 44 -8.55 -0.80 -1.28
N LYS A 45 -9.06 -0.04 -0.30
CA LYS A 45 -10.50 0.19 -0.18
C LYS A 45 -11.03 0.94 -1.40
N GLN A 46 -10.31 1.96 -1.83
CA GLN A 46 -10.66 2.71 -3.03
C GLN A 46 -10.66 1.81 -4.27
N TYR A 47 -9.64 0.97 -4.38
CA TYR A 47 -9.54 0.03 -5.48
C TYR A 47 -10.75 -0.91 -5.54
N ARG A 48 -11.13 -1.50 -4.40
CA ARG A 48 -12.27 -2.42 -4.35
C ARG A 48 -13.56 -1.73 -4.82
N LYS A 49 -13.79 -0.51 -4.34
CA LYS A 49 -14.98 0.25 -4.70
C LYS A 49 -15.03 0.55 -6.21
N ILE A 50 -13.93 1.07 -6.73
CA ILE A 50 -13.85 1.43 -8.14
C ILE A 50 -13.95 0.20 -9.03
N SER A 51 -13.30 -0.89 -8.64
CA SER A 51 -13.31 -2.14 -9.38
C SER A 51 -14.71 -2.74 -9.47
N ILE A 52 -15.47 -2.69 -8.37
CA ILE A 52 -16.85 -3.18 -8.34
C ILE A 52 -17.74 -2.33 -9.23
N GLU A 53 -17.60 -1.00 -9.16
CA GLU A 53 -18.37 -0.09 -10.00
C GLU A 53 -18.09 -0.32 -11.48
N ALA A 54 -16.85 -0.52 -11.85
CA ALA A 54 -16.45 -0.79 -13.22
C ALA A 54 -17.05 -2.11 -13.72
N THR A 55 -17.13 -3.11 -12.85
CA THR A 55 -17.70 -4.41 -13.18
C THR A 55 -19.21 -4.34 -13.42
N LYS A 56 -19.90 -3.46 -12.70
CA LYS A 56 -21.35 -3.27 -12.85
C LYS A 56 -21.72 -2.55 -14.14
N ALA A 57 -20.83 -1.77 -14.67
CA ALA A 57 -21.06 -1.07 -15.92
C ALA A 57 -20.98 -2.02 -17.09
#